data_2714a286d8f9e1be9aa355c6b206bd39
#
_entry.id   2714a286d8f9e1be9aa355c6b206bd39
#
_cell.length_a   1.000
_cell.length_b   1.000
_cell.length_c   1.000
_cell.angle_alpha   90.00
_cell.angle_beta   90.00
_cell.angle_gamma   90.00
#
_symmetry.space_group_name_H-M   'P 1'
#
loop_
_entity.id
_entity.type
_entity.pdbx_description
1 polymer ?
#
loop_
_entity_poly.entity_id
_entity_poly.type
_entity_poly.pdbx_seq_one_letter_code
_entity_poly.pdbx_strand_id
1 'polypeptide(L)'
;MLFKDLKQGYAVFILNKTELKTQQAKVIAVGQPYFPTVGTKPQTAGAVRMVDVTLEASGVTKTYVIPEHLTLTYEGDNVLTTDKTLLLNEVRALKSQSDEIVASCERNKERSAKCDELIAELDSDYRERIKSEQRVTAIEKKVDDLAGKIDSFINKLNSKMQ
;
A
#
# COMPACT_ATOMS: atom_id res chain seq x y z
N MET A 1 -12.41 11.03 -20.90
CA MET A 1 -12.26 10.51 -22.29
C MET A 1 -12.25 8.99 -22.21
N LEU A 2 -12.92 8.27 -23.11
CA LEU A 2 -12.91 6.80 -23.11
C LEU A 2 -11.61 6.26 -23.70
N PHE A 3 -11.19 5.07 -23.30
CA PHE A 3 -9.96 4.47 -23.84
C PHE A 3 -10.01 4.23 -25.37
N LYS A 4 -11.17 3.92 -25.93
CA LYS A 4 -11.35 3.78 -27.39
C LYS A 4 -11.16 5.09 -28.17
N ASP A 5 -11.35 6.24 -27.51
CA ASP A 5 -11.28 7.55 -28.16
C ASP A 5 -9.87 8.17 -28.07
N LEU A 6 -8.93 7.45 -27.45
CA LEU A 6 -7.53 7.88 -27.37
C LEU A 6 -6.89 7.91 -28.75
N LYS A 7 -6.00 8.86 -28.93
CA LYS A 7 -5.17 9.00 -30.11
C LYS A 7 -3.69 8.93 -29.74
N GLN A 8 -2.87 8.56 -30.72
CA GLN A 8 -1.43 8.59 -30.55
C GLN A 8 -0.96 9.96 -30.01
N GLY A 9 -0.08 9.92 -29.02
CA GLY A 9 0.43 11.10 -28.35
C GLY A 9 -0.36 11.58 -27.14
N TYR A 10 -1.58 11.06 -26.93
CA TYR A 10 -2.35 11.39 -25.71
C TYR A 10 -1.69 10.83 -24.46
N ALA A 11 -1.96 11.49 -23.33
CA ALA A 11 -1.47 11.08 -22.02
C ALA A 11 -2.45 10.15 -21.31
N VAL A 12 -1.92 9.09 -20.72
CA VAL A 12 -2.60 8.21 -19.76
C VAL A 12 -1.85 8.25 -18.45
N PHE A 13 -2.56 8.38 -17.35
CA PHE A 13 -1.99 8.39 -16.02
C PHE A 13 -2.03 6.98 -15.44
N ILE A 14 -0.93 6.55 -14.84
CA ILE A 14 -0.78 5.25 -14.21
C ILE A 14 -0.41 5.47 -12.75
N LEU A 15 -1.14 4.82 -11.85
CA LEU A 15 -0.81 4.74 -10.43
C LEU A 15 -0.48 3.29 -10.08
N ASN A 16 0.70 3.02 -9.58
CA ASN A 16 1.02 1.76 -8.93
C ASN A 16 0.60 1.86 -7.45
N LYS A 17 -0.36 1.02 -7.04
CA LYS A 17 -0.93 1.04 -5.69
C LYS A 17 0.03 0.49 -4.63
N THR A 18 0.88 -0.44 -4.99
CA THR A 18 1.85 -1.06 -4.08
C THR A 18 3.03 -0.14 -3.82
N GLU A 19 3.60 0.44 -4.87
CA GLU A 19 4.74 1.35 -4.75
C GLU A 19 4.34 2.79 -4.42
N LEU A 20 3.04 3.12 -4.48
CA LEU A 20 2.48 4.48 -4.35
C LEU A 20 3.15 5.50 -5.28
N LYS A 21 3.44 5.07 -6.50
CA LYS A 21 4.06 5.90 -7.54
C LYS A 21 3.10 6.19 -8.66
N THR A 22 3.13 7.42 -9.14
CA THR A 22 2.40 7.84 -10.34
C THR A 22 3.36 8.12 -11.48
N GLN A 23 2.95 7.75 -12.68
CA GLN A 23 3.66 8.10 -13.90
C GLN A 23 2.69 8.49 -15.01
N GLN A 24 3.16 9.30 -15.93
CA GLN A 24 2.44 9.64 -17.14
C GLN A 24 3.00 8.82 -18.30
N ALA A 25 2.13 8.08 -18.96
CA ALA A 25 2.45 7.32 -20.16
C ALA A 25 1.90 8.02 -21.39
N LYS A 26 2.59 7.86 -22.51
CA LYS A 26 2.16 8.34 -23.81
C LYS A 26 1.53 7.21 -24.61
N VAL A 27 0.40 7.47 -25.22
CA VAL A 27 -0.25 6.53 -26.14
C VAL A 27 0.57 6.42 -27.41
N ILE A 28 1.02 5.21 -27.75
CA ILE A 28 1.74 4.88 -28.98
C ILE A 28 0.75 4.41 -30.04
N ALA A 29 -0.16 3.51 -29.67
CA ALA A 29 -1.17 2.99 -30.58
C ALA A 29 -2.45 2.61 -29.84
N VAL A 30 -3.57 2.65 -30.53
CA VAL A 30 -4.86 2.18 -30.07
C VAL A 30 -5.44 1.26 -31.13
N GLY A 31 -5.75 0.01 -30.74
CA GLY A 31 -6.32 -0.99 -31.63
C GLY A 31 -7.80 -0.71 -31.95
N GLN A 32 -8.34 -1.48 -32.87
CA GLN A 32 -9.79 -1.46 -33.12
C GLN A 32 -10.52 -2.24 -32.01
N PRO A 33 -11.66 -1.74 -31.52
CA PRO A 33 -12.44 -2.46 -30.52
C PRO A 33 -12.92 -3.82 -31.04
N TYR A 34 -12.75 -4.86 -30.24
CA TYR A 34 -13.11 -6.25 -30.55
C TYR A 34 -13.80 -6.95 -29.39
N PHE A 35 -14.50 -8.04 -29.68
CA PHE A 35 -15.00 -8.92 -28.64
C PHE A 35 -13.95 -9.97 -28.29
N PRO A 36 -13.65 -10.18 -26.99
CA PRO A 36 -12.72 -11.22 -26.59
C PRO A 36 -13.26 -12.60 -27.00
N THR A 37 -12.37 -13.46 -27.45
CA THR A 37 -12.69 -14.85 -27.81
C THR A 37 -12.40 -15.78 -26.65
N VAL A 38 -13.33 -16.68 -26.32
CA VAL A 38 -13.10 -17.79 -25.42
C VAL A 38 -13.10 -19.07 -26.25
N GLY A 39 -11.93 -19.66 -26.43
CA GLY A 39 -11.73 -20.75 -27.39
C GLY A 39 -11.87 -20.25 -28.82
N THR A 40 -12.59 -21.00 -29.66
CA THR A 40 -12.81 -20.66 -31.08
C THR A 40 -14.05 -19.82 -31.36
N LYS A 41 -14.86 -19.48 -30.36
CA LYS A 41 -16.12 -18.74 -30.54
C LYS A 41 -16.03 -17.33 -29.93
N PRO A 42 -16.42 -16.29 -30.68
CA PRO A 42 -16.53 -14.95 -30.10
C PRO A 42 -17.67 -14.93 -29.07
N GLN A 43 -17.41 -14.34 -27.89
CA GLN A 43 -18.44 -14.06 -26.90
C GLN A 43 -19.24 -12.84 -27.37
N THR A 44 -20.48 -13.06 -27.84
CA THR A 44 -21.34 -11.96 -28.32
C THR A 44 -22.44 -11.56 -27.35
N ALA A 45 -22.89 -12.47 -26.50
CA ALA A 45 -23.99 -12.20 -25.56
C ALA A 45 -23.43 -11.68 -24.23
N GLY A 46 -23.67 -10.39 -23.94
CA GLY A 46 -23.21 -9.72 -22.69
C GLY A 46 -21.71 -9.45 -22.58
N ALA A 47 -20.92 -9.74 -23.63
CA ALA A 47 -19.49 -9.48 -23.62
C ALA A 47 -19.18 -7.99 -23.80
N VAL A 48 -18.25 -7.49 -22.98
CA VAL A 48 -17.72 -6.15 -23.09
C VAL A 48 -16.71 -6.12 -24.22
N ARG A 49 -16.81 -5.12 -25.11
CA ARG A 49 -15.78 -4.91 -26.14
C ARG A 49 -14.50 -4.39 -25.52
N MET A 50 -13.39 -4.93 -25.96
CA MET A 50 -12.06 -4.58 -25.51
C MET A 50 -11.32 -3.76 -26.58
N VAL A 51 -10.34 -2.99 -26.15
CA VAL A 51 -9.42 -2.25 -27.00
C VAL A 51 -8.01 -2.44 -26.50
N ASP A 52 -7.09 -2.67 -27.43
CA ASP A 52 -5.66 -2.75 -27.11
C ASP A 52 -5.06 -1.34 -27.13
N VAL A 53 -4.55 -0.90 -25.99
CA VAL A 53 -3.90 0.40 -25.84
C VAL A 53 -2.43 0.18 -25.54
N THR A 54 -1.58 0.59 -26.46
CA THR A 54 -0.12 0.53 -26.29
C THR A 54 0.38 1.84 -25.72
N LEU A 55 0.99 1.76 -24.55
CA LEU A 55 1.51 2.90 -23.79
C LEU A 55 3.03 2.82 -23.68
N GLU A 56 3.68 3.97 -23.74
CA GLU A 56 5.09 4.13 -23.42
C GLU A 56 5.25 4.97 -22.15
N ALA A 57 5.96 4.43 -21.17
CA ALA A 57 6.30 5.12 -19.95
C ALA A 57 7.76 4.84 -19.59
N SER A 58 8.54 5.89 -19.36
CA SER A 58 9.98 5.79 -19.00
C SER A 58 10.80 4.93 -19.97
N GLY A 59 10.47 4.98 -21.28
CA GLY A 59 11.16 4.20 -22.31
C GLY A 59 10.72 2.74 -22.43
N VAL A 60 9.75 2.30 -21.61
CA VAL A 60 9.18 0.96 -21.69
C VAL A 60 7.82 1.02 -22.36
N THR A 61 7.62 0.17 -23.37
CA THR A 61 6.35 0.05 -24.09
C THR A 61 5.60 -1.18 -23.59
N LYS A 62 4.33 -1.00 -23.23
CA LYS A 62 3.43 -2.08 -22.80
C LYS A 62 2.05 -1.92 -23.42
N THR A 63 1.44 -3.03 -23.85
CA THR A 63 0.08 -3.07 -24.36
C THR A 63 -0.86 -3.57 -23.27
N TYR A 64 -1.97 -2.85 -23.09
CA TYR A 64 -3.03 -3.15 -22.14
C TYR A 64 -4.32 -3.47 -22.89
N VAL A 65 -5.01 -4.52 -22.48
CA VAL A 65 -6.32 -4.93 -23.02
C VAL A 65 -7.39 -4.35 -22.11
N ILE A 66 -8.08 -3.33 -22.56
CA ILE A 66 -8.94 -2.49 -21.72
C ILE A 66 -10.38 -2.49 -22.27
N PRO A 67 -11.43 -2.54 -21.42
CA PRO A 67 -12.80 -2.31 -21.87
C PRO A 67 -12.96 -0.95 -22.55
N GLU A 68 -13.49 -0.93 -23.77
CA GLU A 68 -13.53 0.26 -24.65
C GLU A 68 -14.26 1.47 -24.03
N HIS A 69 -15.26 1.19 -23.20
CA HIS A 69 -16.18 2.19 -22.64
C HIS A 69 -15.72 2.79 -21.30
N LEU A 70 -14.57 2.35 -20.78
CA LEU A 70 -14.05 2.86 -19.51
C LEU A 70 -13.19 4.10 -19.72
N THR A 71 -13.03 4.87 -18.65
CA THR A 71 -12.08 5.99 -18.49
C THR A 71 -11.03 5.69 -17.45
N LEU A 72 -11.26 4.63 -16.65
CA LEU A 72 -10.38 4.11 -15.62
C LEU A 72 -10.46 2.59 -15.63
N THR A 73 -9.33 1.93 -15.50
CA THR A 73 -9.24 0.47 -15.39
C THR A 73 -8.14 0.06 -14.42
N TYR A 74 -8.23 -1.18 -13.96
CA TYR A 74 -7.28 -1.80 -13.05
C TYR A 74 -6.57 -2.96 -13.77
N GLU A 75 -5.25 -2.98 -13.72
CA GLU A 75 -4.42 -4.02 -14.30
C GLU A 75 -3.36 -4.45 -13.27
N GLY A 76 -3.65 -5.53 -12.54
CA GLY A 76 -2.87 -5.92 -11.37
C GLY A 76 -2.84 -4.79 -10.33
N ASP A 77 -1.66 -4.37 -9.93
CA ASP A 77 -1.47 -3.28 -8.97
C ASP A 77 -1.55 -1.88 -9.60
N ASN A 78 -1.74 -1.80 -10.91
CA ASN A 78 -1.80 -0.53 -11.61
C ASN A 78 -3.23 -0.07 -11.87
N VAL A 79 -3.45 1.21 -11.62
CA VAL A 79 -4.65 1.94 -12.06
C VAL A 79 -4.28 2.78 -13.26
N LEU A 80 -4.98 2.59 -14.37
CA LEU A 80 -4.81 3.37 -15.58
C LEU A 80 -6.02 4.26 -15.78
N THR A 81 -5.81 5.53 -16.07
CA THR A 81 -6.90 6.47 -16.35
C THR A 81 -6.50 7.55 -17.34
N THR A 82 -7.47 8.03 -18.08
CA THR A 82 -7.34 9.18 -18.98
C THR A 82 -7.60 10.52 -18.27
N ASP A 83 -8.01 10.47 -16.99
CA ASP A 83 -8.41 11.65 -16.22
C ASP A 83 -7.63 11.72 -14.89
N LYS A 84 -6.86 12.79 -14.76
CA LYS A 84 -6.08 13.07 -13.55
C LYS A 84 -6.94 13.20 -12.28
N THR A 85 -8.19 13.65 -12.42
CA THR A 85 -9.12 13.79 -11.29
C THR A 85 -9.52 12.43 -10.75
N LEU A 86 -9.75 11.46 -11.64
CA LEU A 86 -10.03 10.08 -11.23
C LEU A 86 -8.83 9.46 -10.52
N LEU A 87 -7.61 9.71 -11.01
CA LEU A 87 -6.41 9.26 -10.34
C LEU A 87 -6.29 9.83 -8.92
N LEU A 88 -6.58 11.14 -8.76
CA LEU A 88 -6.55 11.80 -7.46
C LEU A 88 -7.58 11.18 -6.49
N ASN A 89 -8.75 10.81 -6.99
CA ASN A 89 -9.78 10.15 -6.18
C ASN A 89 -9.32 8.77 -5.71
N GLU A 90 -8.62 7.99 -6.57
CA GLU A 90 -8.01 6.71 -6.18
C GLU A 90 -6.98 6.90 -5.06
N VAL A 91 -6.11 7.90 -5.18
CA VAL A 91 -5.11 8.19 -4.13
C VAL A 91 -5.78 8.60 -2.82
N ARG A 92 -6.86 9.40 -2.89
CA ARG A 92 -7.64 9.78 -1.70
C ARG A 92 -8.31 8.58 -1.03
N ALA A 93 -8.86 7.66 -1.83
CA ALA A 93 -9.46 6.43 -1.32
C ALA A 93 -8.42 5.55 -0.61
N LEU A 94 -7.23 5.37 -1.21
CA LEU A 94 -6.12 4.65 -0.59
C LEU A 94 -5.67 5.30 0.73
N LYS A 95 -5.60 6.63 0.76
CA LYS A 95 -5.27 7.36 2.00
C LYS A 95 -6.32 7.12 3.08
N SER A 96 -7.61 7.29 2.76
CA SER A 96 -8.71 7.07 3.71
C SER A 96 -8.68 5.66 4.28
N GLN A 97 -8.48 4.64 3.43
CA GLN A 97 -8.36 3.25 3.87
C GLN A 97 -7.18 3.04 4.83
N SER A 98 -6.03 3.65 4.54
CA SER A 98 -4.86 3.57 5.41
C SER A 98 -5.10 4.27 6.75
N ASP A 99 -5.73 5.44 6.75
CA ASP A 99 -6.08 6.19 7.97
C ASP A 99 -7.06 5.38 8.85
N GLU A 100 -8.03 4.69 8.24
CA GLU A 100 -8.97 3.80 8.95
C GLU A 100 -8.26 2.60 9.60
N ILE A 101 -7.28 2.00 8.90
CA ILE A 101 -6.47 0.89 9.44
C ILE A 101 -5.67 1.37 10.65
N VAL A 102 -5.04 2.54 10.57
CA VAL A 102 -4.28 3.13 11.68
C VAL A 102 -5.20 3.39 12.89
N ALA A 103 -6.34 4.04 12.67
CA ALA A 103 -7.32 4.30 13.72
C ALA A 103 -7.88 2.99 14.34
N SER A 104 -8.07 1.96 13.54
CA SER A 104 -8.47 0.62 14.01
C SER A 104 -7.37 -0.02 14.87
N CYS A 105 -6.11 0.14 14.48
CA CYS A 105 -4.97 -0.38 15.23
C CYS A 105 -4.90 0.22 16.65
N GLU A 106 -5.08 1.53 16.79
CA GLU A 106 -5.09 2.22 18.09
C GLU A 106 -6.24 1.73 18.98
N ARG A 107 -7.46 1.66 18.45
CA ARG A 107 -8.62 1.12 19.18
C ARG A 107 -8.42 -0.32 19.62
N ASN A 108 -7.80 -1.15 18.77
CA ASN A 108 -7.51 -2.54 19.12
C ASN A 108 -6.43 -2.65 20.20
N LYS A 109 -5.42 -1.77 20.23
CA LYS A 109 -4.43 -1.70 21.33
C LYS A 109 -5.09 -1.37 22.67
N GLU A 110 -5.96 -0.35 22.69
CA GLU A 110 -6.70 0.02 23.90
C GLU A 110 -7.61 -1.13 24.39
N ARG A 111 -8.29 -1.80 23.45
CA ARG A 111 -9.14 -2.94 23.77
C ARG A 111 -8.33 -4.11 24.32
N SER A 112 -7.15 -4.39 23.73
CA SER A 112 -6.25 -5.44 24.22
C SER A 112 -5.81 -5.15 25.64
N ALA A 113 -5.37 -3.92 25.93
CA ALA A 113 -4.98 -3.53 27.30
C ALA A 113 -6.11 -3.73 28.33
N LYS A 114 -7.34 -3.34 27.96
CA LYS A 114 -8.51 -3.60 28.83
C LYS A 114 -8.80 -5.08 29.02
N CYS A 115 -8.61 -5.89 27.99
CA CYS A 115 -8.73 -7.33 28.13
C CYS A 115 -7.69 -7.91 29.09
N ASP A 116 -6.45 -7.42 29.03
CA ASP A 116 -5.38 -7.85 29.94
C ASP A 116 -5.71 -7.49 31.39
N GLU A 117 -6.26 -6.29 31.64
CA GLU A 117 -6.75 -5.88 32.95
C GLU A 117 -7.85 -6.84 33.47
N LEU A 118 -8.84 -7.17 32.64
CA LEU A 118 -9.93 -8.09 33.00
C LEU A 118 -9.43 -9.51 33.25
N ILE A 119 -8.49 -10.00 32.44
CA ILE A 119 -7.88 -11.31 32.66
C ILE A 119 -7.13 -11.31 33.99
N ALA A 120 -6.36 -10.24 34.28
CA ALA A 120 -5.66 -10.12 35.55
C ALA A 120 -6.60 -10.02 36.79
N GLU A 121 -7.83 -9.56 36.61
CA GLU A 121 -8.85 -9.60 37.66
C GLU A 121 -9.40 -10.99 37.89
N LEU A 122 -9.60 -11.76 36.83
CA LEU A 122 -10.26 -13.08 36.85
C LEU A 122 -9.26 -14.22 37.09
N ASP A 123 -8.00 -14.06 36.73
CA ASP A 123 -6.94 -15.07 36.85
C ASP A 123 -5.76 -14.53 37.67
N SER A 124 -5.59 -15.07 38.88
CA SER A 124 -4.50 -14.69 39.79
C SER A 124 -3.12 -15.06 39.25
N ASP A 125 -3.00 -16.19 38.57
CA ASP A 125 -1.74 -16.70 38.04
C ASP A 125 -1.27 -15.84 36.83
N TYR A 126 -2.23 -15.39 36.04
CA TYR A 126 -1.96 -14.42 34.96
C TYR A 126 -1.48 -13.10 35.54
N ARG A 127 -2.09 -12.61 36.63
CA ARG A 127 -1.65 -11.39 37.32
C ARG A 127 -0.21 -11.49 37.82
N GLU A 128 0.19 -12.63 38.38
CA GLU A 128 1.55 -12.84 38.86
C GLU A 128 2.57 -12.88 37.70
N ARG A 129 2.20 -13.53 36.59
CA ARG A 129 3.03 -13.53 35.37
C ARG A 129 3.27 -12.13 34.81
N ILE A 130 2.22 -11.35 34.63
CA ILE A 130 2.33 -9.95 34.16
C ILE A 130 3.23 -9.11 35.09
N LYS A 131 3.07 -9.24 36.41
CA LYS A 131 3.95 -8.55 37.36
C LYS A 131 5.41 -8.98 37.21
N SER A 132 5.65 -10.27 37.00
CA SER A 132 7.00 -10.79 36.79
C SER A 132 7.62 -10.25 35.49
N GLU A 133 6.87 -10.26 34.39
CA GLU A 133 7.31 -9.72 33.10
C GLU A 133 7.63 -8.22 33.21
N GLN A 134 6.77 -7.44 33.85
CA GLN A 134 7.02 -6.00 34.09
C GLN A 134 8.29 -5.76 34.90
N ARG A 135 8.57 -6.60 35.93
CA ARG A 135 9.81 -6.54 36.69
C ARG A 135 11.04 -6.84 35.84
N VAL A 136 10.98 -7.87 34.99
CA VAL A 136 12.05 -8.24 34.07
C VAL A 136 12.34 -7.08 33.12
N THR A 137 11.33 -6.54 32.46
CA THR A 137 11.48 -5.38 31.54
C THR A 137 12.06 -4.15 32.24
N ALA A 138 11.63 -3.90 33.50
CA ALA A 138 12.19 -2.78 34.28
C ALA A 138 13.68 -3.01 34.67
N ILE A 139 14.08 -4.26 34.89
CA ILE A 139 15.47 -4.63 35.17
C ILE A 139 16.29 -4.49 33.89
N GLU A 140 15.81 -5.01 32.75
CA GLU A 140 16.48 -4.88 31.45
C GLU A 140 16.77 -3.41 31.13
N LYS A 141 15.76 -2.54 31.26
CA LYS A 141 15.94 -1.11 31.04
C LYS A 141 17.00 -0.48 31.95
N LYS A 142 17.05 -0.90 33.21
CA LYS A 142 18.08 -0.42 34.15
C LYS A 142 19.49 -0.93 33.80
N VAL A 143 19.60 -2.15 33.30
CA VAL A 143 20.85 -2.73 32.82
C VAL A 143 21.33 -1.97 31.57
N ASP A 144 20.46 -1.66 30.64
CA ASP A 144 20.79 -0.87 29.46
C ASP A 144 21.24 0.56 29.84
N ASP A 145 20.53 1.21 30.78
CA ASP A 145 20.93 2.53 31.32
C ASP A 145 22.30 2.49 32.01
N LEU A 146 22.60 1.42 32.74
CA LEU A 146 23.91 1.22 33.39
C LEU A 146 24.99 0.98 32.35
N ALA A 147 24.76 0.15 31.35
CA ALA A 147 25.71 -0.08 30.26
C ALA A 147 26.05 1.24 29.54
N GLY A 148 25.05 2.05 29.19
CA GLY A 148 25.30 3.36 28.60
C GLY A 148 26.08 4.33 29.49
N LYS A 149 25.90 4.28 30.81
CA LYS A 149 26.70 5.09 31.77
C LYS A 149 28.13 4.60 31.84
N ILE A 150 28.34 3.28 31.83
CA ILE A 150 29.68 2.69 31.82
C ILE A 150 30.43 3.08 30.55
N ASP A 151 29.82 2.98 29.39
CA ASP A 151 30.39 3.37 28.11
C ASP A 151 30.79 4.87 28.12
N SER A 152 29.87 5.71 28.62
CA SER A 152 30.15 7.15 28.77
C SER A 152 31.33 7.44 29.70
N PHE A 153 31.46 6.67 30.77
CA PHE A 153 32.57 6.80 31.71
C PHE A 153 33.88 6.33 31.08
N ILE A 154 33.91 5.22 30.40
CA ILE A 154 35.06 4.70 29.66
C ILE A 154 35.54 5.75 28.63
N ASN A 155 34.60 6.29 27.84
CA ASN A 155 34.93 7.32 26.84
C ASN A 155 35.52 8.58 27.46
N LYS A 156 35.03 9.02 28.64
CA LYS A 156 35.59 10.14 29.39
C LYS A 156 37.00 9.85 29.96
N LEU A 157 37.26 8.62 30.40
CA LEU A 157 38.59 8.22 30.85
C LEU A 157 39.57 8.21 29.68
N ASN A 158 39.21 7.62 28.56
CA ASN A 158 40.07 7.57 27.38
C ASN A 158 40.40 8.98 26.83
N SER A 159 39.45 9.91 26.89
CA SER A 159 39.66 11.30 26.45
C SER A 159 40.55 12.13 27.40
N LYS A 160 40.75 11.70 28.65
CA LYS A 160 41.66 12.35 29.63
C LYS A 160 43.07 11.77 29.63
N MET A 161 43.27 10.61 28.99
CA MET A 161 44.55 9.93 28.90
C MET A 161 45.31 10.24 27.60
N GLN A 162 44.73 11.02 26.71
CA GLN A 162 45.35 11.61 25.51
C GLN A 162 45.70 13.06 25.77
#